data_2bc1f7c4cd18629d018c705dc18cdb81
#
_entry.id   2bc1f7c4cd18629d018c705dc18cdb81
#
_cell.length_a   1.000
_cell.length_b   1.000
_cell.length_c   1.000
_cell.angle_alpha   90.00
_cell.angle_beta   90.00
_cell.angle_gamma   90.00
#
_symmetry.space_group_name_H-M   'P 1'
#
loop_
_entity.id
_entity.type
_entity.pdbx_description
1 polymer ?
#
loop_
_entity_poly.entity_id
_entity_poly.type
_entity_poly.pdbx_seq_one_letter_code
_entity_poly.pdbx_strand_id
1 'polypeptide(L)'
;MTVVQLLIGALTLLTNAFFVGAEFAMISVRRSQIEPRAKSGDKRARMTLWGLQHISQMMATAQLGITVSSLVLGAVAEPAIAHLMEPVFEAVHMPHALVHPVAFAIALALATYLHMLIGEMIPKNIALAAPATTALFLGPPLVALTRALKPVVFGINAFANTLLKLLRVEPKDEVEAVFTDDQLARMVVDASEAGLLTPADGERLRDALELGTRPVGEILVPAQKMRTVPHTVTPAELEHLAADAGYSRFPVTGPGGTVLGYLHIKDTLGLTDRESPFPRTALHRVTRVRIDTPLDDTLTALRAEDSHLAAVTGETGSVLGFVTMEDVLTELVGPTTPVA
;
A
#
# COMPACT_ATOMS: atom_id res chain seq x y z
N MET A 1 -34.94 -36.96 -21.90
CA MET A 1 -33.53 -36.53 -21.95
C MET A 1 -33.39 -35.02 -22.06
N THR A 2 -34.10 -34.38 -22.94
CA THR A 2 -33.99 -32.92 -23.21
C THR A 2 -34.20 -32.01 -21.99
N VAL A 3 -35.17 -32.32 -21.10
CA VAL A 3 -35.41 -31.53 -19.87
C VAL A 3 -34.20 -31.56 -18.93
N VAL A 4 -33.58 -32.73 -18.75
CA VAL A 4 -32.38 -32.86 -17.89
C VAL A 4 -31.20 -32.07 -18.48
N GLN A 5 -31.03 -32.12 -19.80
CA GLN A 5 -29.99 -31.36 -20.49
C GLN A 5 -30.19 -29.85 -20.36
N LEU A 6 -31.43 -29.35 -20.47
CA LEU A 6 -31.77 -27.93 -20.26
C LEU A 6 -31.53 -27.50 -18.78
N LEU A 7 -31.86 -28.36 -17.82
CA LEU A 7 -31.58 -28.10 -16.40
C LEU A 7 -30.06 -28.03 -16.13
N ILE A 8 -29.29 -28.95 -16.73
CA ILE A 8 -27.80 -28.88 -16.67
C ILE A 8 -27.31 -27.60 -17.30
N GLY A 9 -27.83 -27.20 -18.46
CA GLY A 9 -27.51 -25.95 -19.13
C GLY A 9 -27.81 -24.74 -18.26
N ALA A 10 -28.97 -24.67 -17.63
CA ALA A 10 -29.33 -23.59 -16.72
C ALA A 10 -28.42 -23.53 -15.48
N LEU A 11 -28.15 -24.71 -14.87
CA LEU A 11 -27.22 -24.80 -13.73
C LEU A 11 -25.79 -24.35 -14.12
N THR A 12 -25.32 -24.76 -15.29
CA THR A 12 -24.01 -24.39 -15.81
C THR A 12 -23.92 -22.90 -16.10
N LEU A 13 -24.99 -22.30 -16.61
CA LEU A 13 -25.07 -20.86 -16.83
C LEU A 13 -24.98 -20.08 -15.50
N LEU A 14 -25.68 -20.54 -14.46
CA LEU A 14 -25.61 -19.95 -13.11
C LEU A 14 -24.23 -20.14 -12.48
N THR A 15 -23.59 -21.29 -12.69
CA THR A 15 -22.24 -21.58 -12.24
C THR A 15 -21.23 -20.65 -12.93
N ASN A 16 -21.40 -20.43 -14.22
CA ASN A 16 -20.56 -19.47 -14.96
C ASN A 16 -20.75 -18.04 -14.42
N ALA A 17 -21.98 -17.61 -14.20
CA ALA A 17 -22.30 -16.31 -13.60
C ALA A 17 -21.67 -16.13 -12.20
N PHE A 18 -21.64 -17.20 -11.40
CA PHE A 18 -20.95 -17.20 -10.11
C PHE A 18 -19.45 -16.94 -10.27
N PHE A 19 -18.76 -17.66 -11.14
CA PHE A 19 -17.33 -17.51 -11.34
C PHE A 19 -16.98 -16.13 -11.89
N VAL A 20 -17.71 -15.65 -12.90
CA VAL A 20 -17.50 -14.31 -13.49
C VAL A 20 -17.75 -13.23 -12.44
N GLY A 21 -18.87 -13.29 -11.71
CA GLY A 21 -19.17 -12.32 -10.66
C GLY A 21 -18.16 -12.32 -9.53
N ALA A 22 -17.69 -13.50 -9.12
CA ALA A 22 -16.66 -13.63 -8.08
C ALA A 22 -15.31 -13.08 -8.54
N GLU A 23 -14.88 -13.40 -9.76
CA GLU A 23 -13.64 -12.90 -10.37
C GLU A 23 -13.61 -11.37 -10.40
N PHE A 24 -14.64 -10.76 -11.00
CA PHE A 24 -14.70 -9.30 -11.13
C PHE A 24 -14.87 -8.61 -9.77
N ALA A 25 -15.58 -9.20 -8.83
CA ALA A 25 -15.68 -8.65 -7.48
C ALA A 25 -14.33 -8.65 -6.76
N MET A 26 -13.55 -9.74 -6.88
CA MET A 26 -12.24 -9.85 -6.24
C MET A 26 -11.21 -8.89 -6.83
N ILE A 27 -11.26 -8.63 -8.14
CA ILE A 27 -10.36 -7.67 -8.80
C ILE A 27 -10.74 -6.22 -8.45
N SER A 28 -12.05 -5.92 -8.35
CA SER A 28 -12.55 -4.56 -8.23
C SER A 28 -12.63 -4.06 -6.78
N VAL A 29 -12.70 -4.96 -5.80
CA VAL A 29 -12.81 -4.59 -4.38
C VAL A 29 -11.49 -4.08 -3.83
N ARG A 30 -11.53 -2.96 -3.09
CA ARG A 30 -10.36 -2.43 -2.40
C ARG A 30 -10.18 -3.11 -1.04
N ARG A 31 -8.95 -3.46 -0.70
CA ARG A 31 -8.61 -4.05 0.60
C ARG A 31 -9.12 -3.20 1.78
N SER A 32 -9.04 -1.88 1.66
CA SER A 32 -9.52 -0.93 2.67
C SER A 32 -11.02 -1.04 2.98
N GLN A 33 -11.84 -1.57 2.06
CA GLN A 33 -13.27 -1.79 2.27
C GLN A 33 -13.58 -3.08 3.04
N ILE A 34 -12.68 -4.06 3.00
CA ILE A 34 -12.88 -5.40 3.60
C ILE A 34 -12.16 -5.52 4.95
N GLU A 35 -10.98 -4.94 5.08
CA GLU A 35 -10.11 -5.09 6.25
C GLU A 35 -10.76 -4.66 7.57
N PRO A 36 -11.50 -3.54 7.68
CA PRO A 36 -12.17 -3.15 8.94
C PRO A 36 -13.17 -4.21 9.42
N ARG A 37 -13.93 -4.83 8.49
CA ARG A 37 -14.89 -5.91 8.80
C ARG A 37 -14.17 -7.20 9.20
N ALA A 38 -13.04 -7.50 8.60
CA ALA A 38 -12.22 -8.65 8.98
C ALA A 38 -11.67 -8.49 10.40
N LYS A 39 -11.22 -7.27 10.76
CA LYS A 39 -10.75 -6.93 12.11
C LYS A 39 -11.86 -6.98 13.15
N SER A 40 -13.10 -6.65 12.80
CA SER A 40 -14.28 -6.77 13.68
C SER A 40 -14.78 -8.21 13.88
N GLY A 41 -14.13 -9.21 13.26
CA GLY A 41 -14.43 -10.62 13.47
C GLY A 41 -15.34 -11.28 12.42
N ASP A 42 -15.75 -10.56 11.38
CA ASP A 42 -16.55 -11.13 10.28
C ASP A 42 -15.77 -12.23 9.54
N LYS A 43 -16.31 -13.47 9.62
CA LYS A 43 -15.70 -14.64 8.99
C LYS A 43 -15.65 -14.53 7.46
N ARG A 44 -16.69 -13.94 6.84
CA ARG A 44 -16.76 -13.75 5.39
C ARG A 44 -15.69 -12.77 4.94
N ALA A 45 -15.56 -11.65 5.65
CA ALA A 45 -14.55 -10.65 5.37
C ALA A 45 -13.11 -11.21 5.52
N ARG A 46 -12.85 -12.05 6.53
CA ARG A 46 -11.56 -12.72 6.70
C ARG A 46 -11.23 -13.68 5.56
N MET A 47 -12.24 -14.44 5.08
CA MET A 47 -12.04 -15.32 3.92
C MET A 47 -11.78 -14.50 2.65
N THR A 48 -12.57 -13.45 2.41
CA THR A 48 -12.37 -12.55 1.27
C THR A 48 -11.01 -11.88 1.32
N LEU A 49 -10.56 -11.42 2.49
CA LEU A 49 -9.24 -10.83 2.68
C LEU A 49 -8.11 -11.82 2.36
N TRP A 50 -8.26 -13.08 2.78
CA TRP A 50 -7.34 -14.14 2.39
C TRP A 50 -7.31 -14.33 0.87
N GLY A 51 -8.48 -14.30 0.20
CA GLY A 51 -8.56 -14.38 -1.25
C GLY A 51 -7.87 -13.22 -1.96
N LEU A 52 -7.97 -11.99 -1.41
CA LEU A 52 -7.26 -10.82 -1.93
C LEU A 52 -5.73 -10.94 -1.79
N GLN A 53 -5.26 -11.61 -0.74
CA GLN A 53 -3.84 -11.92 -0.56
C GLN A 53 -3.33 -13.03 -1.50
N HIS A 54 -4.25 -13.84 -2.09
CA HIS A 54 -3.93 -14.94 -2.99
C HIS A 54 -4.64 -14.74 -4.34
N ILE A 55 -4.62 -13.53 -4.87
CA ILE A 55 -5.43 -13.13 -6.01
C ILE A 55 -5.15 -13.98 -7.26
N SER A 56 -3.89 -14.33 -7.54
CA SER A 56 -3.50 -15.15 -8.68
C SER A 56 -4.15 -16.53 -8.64
N GLN A 57 -4.21 -17.16 -7.44
CA GLN A 57 -4.85 -18.46 -7.27
C GLN A 57 -6.37 -18.35 -7.42
N MET A 58 -6.96 -17.25 -6.92
CA MET A 58 -8.39 -16.97 -7.07
C MET A 58 -8.77 -16.81 -8.54
N MET A 59 -7.96 -16.04 -9.30
CA MET A 59 -8.15 -15.84 -10.74
C MET A 59 -8.06 -17.15 -11.51
N ALA A 60 -7.02 -17.94 -11.27
CA ALA A 60 -6.85 -19.24 -11.92
C ALA A 60 -8.02 -20.18 -11.64
N THR A 61 -8.55 -20.18 -10.40
CA THR A 61 -9.73 -20.99 -10.04
C THR A 61 -10.99 -20.50 -10.75
N ALA A 62 -11.22 -19.19 -10.79
CA ALA A 62 -12.37 -18.60 -11.45
C ALA A 62 -12.33 -18.88 -12.96
N GLN A 63 -11.21 -18.67 -13.62
CA GLN A 63 -11.03 -18.94 -15.04
C GLN A 63 -11.18 -20.42 -15.38
N LEU A 64 -10.68 -21.33 -14.53
CA LEU A 64 -10.93 -22.76 -14.69
C LEU A 64 -12.43 -23.07 -14.62
N GLY A 65 -13.12 -22.47 -13.64
CA GLY A 65 -14.56 -22.65 -13.47
C GLY A 65 -15.36 -22.10 -14.65
N ILE A 66 -15.02 -20.90 -15.15
CA ILE A 66 -15.62 -20.29 -16.35
C ILE A 66 -15.44 -21.22 -17.56
N THR A 67 -14.21 -21.70 -17.79
CA THR A 67 -13.88 -22.55 -18.92
C THR A 67 -14.66 -23.86 -18.88
N VAL A 68 -14.68 -24.55 -17.73
CA VAL A 68 -15.43 -25.80 -17.57
C VAL A 68 -16.94 -25.56 -17.77
N SER A 69 -17.48 -24.48 -17.19
CA SER A 69 -18.90 -24.13 -17.36
C SER A 69 -19.24 -23.87 -18.82
N SER A 70 -18.42 -23.11 -19.54
CA SER A 70 -18.64 -22.80 -20.95
C SER A 70 -18.59 -24.05 -21.84
N LEU A 71 -17.64 -24.95 -21.58
CA LEU A 71 -17.53 -26.21 -22.31
C LEU A 71 -18.75 -27.12 -22.09
N VAL A 72 -19.21 -27.23 -20.81
CA VAL A 72 -20.40 -28.04 -20.50
C VAL A 72 -21.65 -27.42 -21.10
N LEU A 73 -21.79 -26.09 -21.08
CA LEU A 73 -22.90 -25.39 -21.71
C LEU A 73 -22.99 -25.69 -23.21
N GLY A 74 -21.86 -25.55 -23.93
CA GLY A 74 -21.82 -25.86 -25.37
C GLY A 74 -22.09 -27.33 -25.68
N ALA A 75 -21.53 -28.24 -24.88
CA ALA A 75 -21.72 -29.69 -25.12
C ALA A 75 -23.12 -30.20 -24.82
N VAL A 76 -23.85 -29.57 -23.88
CA VAL A 76 -25.13 -30.09 -23.37
C VAL A 76 -26.33 -29.24 -23.77
N ALA A 77 -26.25 -27.91 -23.61
CA ALA A 77 -27.38 -27.03 -23.81
C ALA A 77 -27.67 -26.76 -25.31
N GLU A 78 -26.62 -26.52 -26.11
CA GLU A 78 -26.80 -26.24 -27.53
C GLU A 78 -27.52 -27.36 -28.32
N PRO A 79 -27.08 -28.64 -28.20
CA PRO A 79 -27.81 -29.75 -28.84
C PRO A 79 -29.23 -29.92 -28.30
N ALA A 80 -29.46 -29.71 -27.00
CA ALA A 80 -30.78 -29.83 -26.39
C ALA A 80 -31.76 -28.77 -26.92
N ILE A 81 -31.29 -27.52 -27.09
CA ILE A 81 -32.07 -26.44 -27.68
C ILE A 81 -32.35 -26.73 -29.16
N ALA A 82 -31.35 -27.20 -29.92
CA ALA A 82 -31.50 -27.56 -31.32
C ALA A 82 -32.61 -28.61 -31.51
N HIS A 83 -32.56 -29.71 -30.77
CA HIS A 83 -33.61 -30.75 -30.81
C HIS A 83 -35.00 -30.27 -30.40
N LEU A 84 -35.07 -29.26 -29.52
CA LEU A 84 -36.36 -28.67 -29.15
C LEU A 84 -36.95 -27.83 -30.28
N MET A 85 -36.11 -27.28 -31.15
CA MET A 85 -36.56 -26.43 -32.28
C MET A 85 -36.84 -27.22 -33.55
N GLU A 86 -36.31 -28.43 -33.73
CA GLU A 86 -36.53 -29.27 -34.91
C GLU A 86 -38.01 -29.48 -35.26
N PRO A 87 -38.88 -29.83 -34.29
CA PRO A 87 -40.31 -30.01 -34.58
C PRO A 87 -41.01 -28.75 -35.11
N VAL A 88 -40.54 -27.57 -34.68
CA VAL A 88 -41.12 -26.29 -35.15
C VAL A 88 -40.77 -26.05 -36.63
N PHE A 89 -39.56 -26.39 -37.03
CA PHE A 89 -39.14 -26.26 -38.44
C PHE A 89 -39.75 -27.31 -39.33
N GLU A 90 -39.99 -28.52 -38.84
CA GLU A 90 -40.75 -29.56 -39.53
C GLU A 90 -42.21 -29.13 -39.77
N ALA A 91 -42.86 -28.52 -38.74
CA ALA A 91 -44.24 -28.04 -38.87
C ALA A 91 -44.44 -26.94 -39.92
N VAL A 92 -43.41 -26.14 -40.21
CA VAL A 92 -43.43 -25.15 -41.28
C VAL A 92 -42.96 -25.70 -42.65
N HIS A 93 -42.89 -27.04 -42.75
CA HIS A 93 -42.54 -27.77 -43.99
C HIS A 93 -41.13 -27.40 -44.56
N MET A 94 -40.18 -27.14 -43.68
CA MET A 94 -38.78 -26.91 -44.07
C MET A 94 -38.18 -28.18 -44.69
N PRO A 95 -37.39 -28.12 -45.76
CA PRO A 95 -36.67 -29.28 -46.30
C PRO A 95 -35.87 -29.99 -45.22
N HIS A 96 -36.03 -31.30 -45.04
CA HIS A 96 -35.34 -32.08 -44.00
C HIS A 96 -33.82 -31.86 -43.94
N ALA A 97 -33.19 -31.66 -45.11
CA ALA A 97 -31.75 -31.36 -45.15
C ALA A 97 -31.32 -30.04 -44.45
N LEU A 98 -32.27 -29.12 -44.28
CA LEU A 98 -32.01 -27.80 -43.68
C LEU A 98 -32.52 -27.73 -42.22
N VAL A 99 -33.43 -28.62 -41.75
CA VAL A 99 -34.00 -28.55 -40.41
C VAL A 99 -32.90 -28.56 -39.33
N HIS A 100 -32.04 -29.58 -39.35
CA HIS A 100 -30.98 -29.70 -38.34
C HIS A 100 -29.95 -28.60 -38.40
N PRO A 101 -29.34 -28.21 -39.53
CA PRO A 101 -28.40 -27.10 -39.61
C PRO A 101 -28.98 -25.75 -39.16
N VAL A 102 -30.22 -25.47 -39.51
CA VAL A 102 -30.89 -24.22 -39.11
C VAL A 102 -31.24 -24.22 -37.63
N ALA A 103 -31.79 -25.32 -37.12
CA ALA A 103 -32.09 -25.48 -35.70
C ALA A 103 -30.81 -25.33 -34.87
N PHE A 104 -29.72 -25.97 -35.27
CA PHE A 104 -28.43 -25.87 -34.59
C PHE A 104 -27.88 -24.44 -34.62
N ALA A 105 -27.88 -23.77 -35.78
CA ALA A 105 -27.37 -22.39 -35.90
C ALA A 105 -28.14 -21.41 -34.96
N ILE A 106 -29.47 -21.57 -34.89
CA ILE A 106 -30.33 -20.74 -34.03
C ILE A 106 -30.11 -21.11 -32.55
N ALA A 107 -29.99 -22.40 -32.22
CA ALA A 107 -29.71 -22.87 -30.87
C ALA A 107 -28.34 -22.32 -30.37
N LEU A 108 -27.31 -22.41 -31.21
CA LEU A 108 -25.98 -21.85 -30.92
C LEU A 108 -26.06 -20.34 -30.68
N ALA A 109 -26.73 -19.58 -31.56
CA ALA A 109 -26.89 -18.14 -31.40
C ALA A 109 -27.63 -17.79 -30.10
N LEU A 110 -28.72 -18.52 -29.77
CA LEU A 110 -29.52 -18.31 -28.55
C LEU A 110 -28.70 -18.66 -27.29
N ALA A 111 -28.04 -19.82 -27.29
CA ALA A 111 -27.21 -20.27 -26.17
C ALA A 111 -26.05 -19.30 -25.92
N THR A 112 -25.36 -18.87 -26.99
CA THR A 112 -24.27 -17.87 -26.89
C THR A 112 -24.78 -16.54 -26.38
N TYR A 113 -25.93 -16.06 -26.87
CA TYR A 113 -26.54 -14.82 -26.37
C TYR A 113 -26.90 -14.89 -24.88
N LEU A 114 -27.53 -15.97 -24.44
CA LEU A 114 -27.87 -16.17 -23.04
C LEU A 114 -26.62 -16.33 -22.16
N HIS A 115 -25.61 -17.03 -22.66
CA HIS A 115 -24.31 -17.16 -21.98
C HIS A 115 -23.65 -15.80 -21.78
N MET A 116 -23.54 -15.02 -22.85
CA MET A 116 -22.95 -13.67 -22.79
C MET A 116 -23.75 -12.74 -21.86
N LEU A 117 -25.07 -12.75 -21.93
CA LEU A 117 -25.90 -11.83 -21.15
C LEU A 117 -25.98 -12.23 -19.67
N ILE A 118 -26.42 -13.48 -19.39
CA ILE A 118 -26.70 -13.96 -18.02
C ILE A 118 -25.43 -14.51 -17.38
N GLY A 119 -24.62 -15.22 -18.15
CA GLY A 119 -23.39 -15.87 -17.66
C GLY A 119 -22.22 -14.93 -17.47
N GLU A 120 -22.18 -13.77 -18.20
CA GLU A 120 -21.02 -12.90 -18.18
C GLU A 120 -21.37 -11.44 -17.89
N MET A 121 -22.19 -10.76 -18.72
CA MET A 121 -22.38 -9.29 -18.61
C MET A 121 -23.11 -8.89 -17.33
N ILE A 122 -24.20 -9.56 -16.97
CA ILE A 122 -24.97 -9.22 -15.76
C ILE A 122 -24.13 -9.41 -14.49
N PRO A 123 -23.50 -10.58 -14.23
CA PRO A 123 -22.69 -10.77 -13.02
C PRO A 123 -21.48 -9.84 -12.95
N LYS A 124 -20.83 -9.56 -14.06
CA LYS A 124 -19.75 -8.58 -14.17
C LYS A 124 -20.21 -7.18 -13.78
N ASN A 125 -21.33 -6.71 -14.33
CA ASN A 125 -21.85 -5.38 -14.03
C ASN A 125 -22.27 -5.25 -12.54
N ILE A 126 -22.87 -6.31 -11.96
CA ILE A 126 -23.18 -6.34 -10.52
C ILE A 126 -21.90 -6.25 -9.68
N ALA A 127 -20.87 -7.01 -10.04
CA ALA A 127 -19.59 -7.00 -9.35
C ALA A 127 -18.89 -5.64 -9.42
N LEU A 128 -18.95 -4.96 -10.56
CA LEU A 128 -18.40 -3.62 -10.74
C LEU A 128 -19.19 -2.53 -10.02
N ALA A 129 -20.52 -2.65 -9.99
CA ALA A 129 -21.40 -1.68 -9.33
C ALA A 129 -21.33 -1.76 -7.80
N ALA A 130 -21.15 -2.96 -7.22
CA ALA A 130 -21.12 -3.18 -5.78
C ALA A 130 -19.99 -4.15 -5.36
N PRO A 131 -18.70 -3.78 -5.56
CA PRO A 131 -17.58 -4.72 -5.42
C PRO A 131 -17.48 -5.33 -4.03
N ALA A 132 -17.60 -4.51 -2.97
CA ALA A 132 -17.45 -4.97 -1.59
C ALA A 132 -18.55 -5.97 -1.17
N THR A 133 -19.79 -5.70 -1.53
CA THR A 133 -20.93 -6.59 -1.20
C THR A 133 -20.81 -7.89 -1.96
N THR A 134 -20.51 -7.83 -3.25
CA THR A 134 -20.38 -9.00 -4.12
C THR A 134 -19.17 -9.86 -3.71
N ALA A 135 -18.04 -9.25 -3.36
CA ALA A 135 -16.86 -9.95 -2.87
C ALA A 135 -17.11 -10.65 -1.52
N LEU A 136 -17.88 -10.04 -0.61
CA LEU A 136 -18.25 -10.66 0.66
C LEU A 136 -19.24 -11.82 0.49
N PHE A 137 -20.02 -11.83 -0.59
CA PHE A 137 -20.99 -12.89 -0.88
C PHE A 137 -20.38 -14.03 -1.70
N LEU A 138 -19.69 -13.72 -2.81
CA LEU A 138 -19.12 -14.69 -3.74
C LEU A 138 -17.67 -15.10 -3.41
N GLY A 139 -16.92 -14.25 -2.71
CA GLY A 139 -15.52 -14.51 -2.33
C GLY A 139 -15.33 -15.75 -1.45
N PRO A 140 -16.07 -15.91 -0.34
CA PRO A 140 -15.91 -17.08 0.53
C PRO A 140 -16.11 -18.43 -0.16
N PRO A 141 -17.16 -18.67 -0.96
CA PRO A 141 -17.29 -19.94 -1.70
C PRO A 141 -16.18 -20.12 -2.75
N LEU A 142 -15.74 -19.05 -3.43
CA LEU A 142 -14.61 -19.13 -4.35
C LEU A 142 -13.31 -19.50 -3.61
N VAL A 143 -13.03 -18.90 -2.44
CA VAL A 143 -11.88 -19.25 -1.57
C VAL A 143 -11.94 -20.73 -1.16
N ALA A 144 -13.11 -21.22 -0.76
CA ALA A 144 -13.27 -22.63 -0.39
C ALA A 144 -12.93 -23.55 -1.57
N LEU A 145 -13.41 -23.22 -2.76
CA LEU A 145 -13.14 -23.96 -3.99
C LEU A 145 -11.65 -23.89 -4.38
N THR A 146 -11.02 -22.71 -4.30
CA THR A 146 -9.58 -22.52 -4.55
C THR A 146 -8.75 -23.41 -3.64
N ARG A 147 -9.11 -23.49 -2.36
CA ARG A 147 -8.42 -24.37 -1.39
C ARG A 147 -8.61 -25.84 -1.73
N ALA A 148 -9.81 -26.24 -2.16
CA ALA A 148 -10.09 -27.62 -2.57
C ALA A 148 -9.34 -28.00 -3.86
N LEU A 149 -9.24 -27.07 -4.81
CA LEU A 149 -8.56 -27.26 -6.09
C LEU A 149 -7.07 -26.89 -6.05
N LYS A 150 -6.51 -26.63 -4.87
CA LYS A 150 -5.12 -26.19 -4.68
C LYS A 150 -4.09 -27.01 -5.51
N PRO A 151 -4.13 -28.35 -5.55
CA PRO A 151 -3.14 -29.12 -6.33
C PRO A 151 -3.26 -28.86 -7.84
N VAL A 152 -4.49 -28.67 -8.36
CA VAL A 152 -4.74 -28.40 -9.78
C VAL A 152 -4.29 -26.99 -10.12
N VAL A 153 -4.69 -26.00 -9.33
CA VAL A 153 -4.30 -24.60 -9.52
C VAL A 153 -2.78 -24.43 -9.43
N PHE A 154 -2.15 -25.11 -8.47
CA PHE A 154 -0.69 -25.11 -8.35
C PHE A 154 -0.01 -25.67 -9.61
N GLY A 155 -0.52 -26.78 -10.16
CA GLY A 155 -0.01 -27.36 -11.38
C GLY A 155 -0.11 -26.41 -12.59
N ILE A 156 -1.26 -25.73 -12.74
CA ILE A 156 -1.49 -24.76 -13.81
C ILE A 156 -0.53 -23.56 -13.66
N ASN A 157 -0.43 -22.99 -12.45
CA ASN A 157 0.47 -21.86 -12.20
C ASN A 157 1.95 -22.24 -12.37
N ALA A 158 2.36 -23.43 -11.91
CA ALA A 158 3.71 -23.91 -12.10
C ALA A 158 4.07 -24.06 -13.59
N PHE A 159 3.13 -24.57 -14.40
CA PHE A 159 3.30 -24.66 -15.85
C PHE A 159 3.39 -23.25 -16.48
N ALA A 160 2.48 -22.33 -16.13
CA ALA A 160 2.50 -20.97 -16.63
C ALA A 160 3.81 -20.24 -16.26
N ASN A 161 4.25 -20.35 -14.99
CA ASN A 161 5.50 -19.76 -14.53
C ASN A 161 6.73 -20.33 -15.23
N THR A 162 6.71 -21.64 -15.57
CA THR A 162 7.77 -22.27 -16.35
C THR A 162 7.84 -21.68 -17.75
N LEU A 163 6.68 -21.45 -18.37
CA LEU A 163 6.60 -20.84 -19.70
C LEU A 163 7.07 -19.37 -19.67
N LEU A 164 6.68 -18.61 -18.65
CA LEU A 164 7.15 -17.22 -18.45
C LEU A 164 8.67 -17.16 -18.29
N LYS A 165 9.26 -18.05 -17.51
CA LYS A 165 10.72 -18.15 -17.37
C LYS A 165 11.40 -18.46 -18.70
N LEU A 166 10.82 -19.34 -19.52
CA LEU A 166 11.34 -19.63 -20.86
C LEU A 166 11.32 -18.40 -21.77
N LEU A 167 10.29 -17.53 -21.61
CA LEU A 167 10.16 -16.26 -22.31
C LEU A 167 10.98 -15.12 -21.66
N ARG A 168 11.77 -15.41 -20.61
CA ARG A 168 12.56 -14.45 -19.82
C ARG A 168 11.72 -13.34 -19.15
N VAL A 169 10.46 -13.65 -18.82
CA VAL A 169 9.58 -12.80 -18.04
C VAL A 169 9.62 -13.29 -16.60
N GLU A 170 10.00 -12.43 -15.67
CA GLU A 170 9.93 -12.77 -14.24
C GLU A 170 8.47 -12.78 -13.79
N PRO A 171 7.95 -13.92 -13.30
CA PRO A 171 6.62 -13.96 -12.72
C PRO A 171 6.63 -13.13 -11.44
N LYS A 172 5.81 -12.10 -11.36
CA LYS A 172 5.56 -11.38 -10.11
C LYS A 172 4.54 -12.20 -9.32
N ASP A 173 5.03 -12.88 -8.30
CA ASP A 173 4.15 -13.48 -7.29
C ASP A 173 3.52 -12.34 -6.48
N GLU A 174 2.20 -12.26 -6.54
CA GLU A 174 1.29 -11.44 -5.73
C GLU A 174 1.66 -9.95 -5.62
N VAL A 175 0.66 -9.12 -5.84
CA VAL A 175 0.74 -7.68 -5.57
C VAL A 175 0.89 -7.51 -4.05
N GLU A 176 2.13 -7.57 -3.55
CA GLU A 176 2.45 -6.91 -2.30
C GLU A 176 2.14 -5.44 -2.53
N ALA A 177 1.03 -5.00 -1.94
CA ALA A 177 0.69 -3.58 -1.89
C ALA A 177 1.61 -2.86 -0.86
N VAL A 178 2.89 -3.15 -0.91
CA VAL A 178 3.93 -2.36 -0.27
C VAL A 178 4.35 -1.34 -1.33
N PHE A 179 3.76 -0.17 -1.23
CA PHE A 179 4.20 0.95 -2.05
C PHE A 179 5.61 1.34 -1.59
N THR A 180 6.52 1.51 -2.52
CA THR A 180 7.80 2.14 -2.25
C THR A 180 7.59 3.64 -2.00
N ASP A 181 8.53 4.28 -1.29
CA ASP A 181 8.47 5.72 -1.02
C ASP A 181 8.31 6.54 -2.31
N ASP A 182 8.99 6.15 -3.38
CA ASP A 182 8.83 6.75 -4.72
C ASP A 182 7.41 6.60 -5.29
N GLN A 183 6.76 5.47 -5.04
CA GLN A 183 5.37 5.27 -5.49
C GLN A 183 4.40 6.11 -4.68
N LEU A 184 4.62 6.22 -3.36
CA LEU A 184 3.84 7.09 -2.48
C LEU A 184 4.02 8.56 -2.87
N ALA A 185 5.25 9.00 -3.15
CA ALA A 185 5.52 10.35 -3.61
C ALA A 185 4.79 10.68 -4.93
N ARG A 186 4.81 9.76 -5.91
CA ARG A 186 4.05 9.92 -7.15
C ARG A 186 2.54 9.99 -6.92
N MET A 187 1.99 9.14 -6.03
CA MET A 187 0.56 9.18 -5.68
C MET A 187 0.15 10.52 -5.07
N VAL A 188 1.02 11.16 -4.28
CA VAL A 188 0.80 12.50 -3.72
C VAL A 188 0.75 13.54 -4.84
N VAL A 189 1.68 13.47 -5.82
CA VAL A 189 1.69 14.37 -6.98
C VAL A 189 0.41 14.20 -7.79
N ASP A 190 0.06 12.96 -8.16
CA ASP A 190 -1.16 12.66 -8.94
C ASP A 190 -2.42 13.15 -8.23
N ALA A 191 -2.49 12.97 -6.90
CA ALA A 191 -3.62 13.44 -6.09
C ALA A 191 -3.71 14.99 -6.05
N SER A 192 -2.57 15.69 -6.02
CA SER A 192 -2.51 17.15 -6.09
C SER A 192 -2.93 17.66 -7.46
N GLU A 193 -2.45 17.06 -8.54
CA GLU A 193 -2.83 17.40 -9.92
C GLU A 193 -4.32 17.13 -10.20
N ALA A 194 -4.88 16.06 -9.59
CA ALA A 194 -6.31 15.75 -9.67
C ALA A 194 -7.19 16.67 -8.80
N GLY A 195 -6.61 17.61 -8.04
CA GLY A 195 -7.33 18.52 -7.15
C GLY A 195 -7.91 17.86 -5.90
N LEU A 196 -7.44 16.65 -5.56
CA LEU A 196 -7.85 15.90 -4.36
C LEU A 196 -7.11 16.36 -3.10
N LEU A 197 -5.97 17.02 -3.27
CA LEU A 197 -5.16 17.63 -2.21
C LEU A 197 -5.00 19.11 -2.51
N THR A 198 -4.94 19.95 -1.44
CA THR A 198 -4.49 21.33 -1.64
C THR A 198 -2.99 21.33 -1.97
N PRO A 199 -2.48 22.35 -2.71
CA PRO A 199 -1.05 22.45 -2.98
C PRO A 199 -0.18 22.38 -1.71
N ALA A 200 -0.62 23.06 -0.64
CA ALA A 200 0.08 23.08 0.66
C ALA A 200 0.09 21.71 1.34
N ASP A 201 -0.98 20.92 1.25
CA ASP A 201 -1.04 19.58 1.84
C ASP A 201 -0.20 18.58 1.01
N GLY A 202 -0.19 18.74 -0.32
CA GLY A 202 0.67 17.95 -1.21
C GLY A 202 2.16 18.18 -0.95
N GLU A 203 2.56 19.44 -0.72
CA GLU A 203 3.93 19.81 -0.37
C GLU A 203 4.34 19.20 0.97
N ARG A 204 3.53 19.38 2.02
CA ARG A 204 3.79 18.79 3.35
C ARG A 204 3.92 17.26 3.33
N LEU A 205 3.08 16.57 2.54
CA LEU A 205 3.15 15.11 2.42
C LEU A 205 4.43 14.68 1.72
N ARG A 206 4.88 15.42 0.71
CA ARG A 206 6.14 15.16 0.03
C ARG A 206 7.33 15.37 0.99
N ASP A 207 7.37 16.51 1.69
CA ASP A 207 8.42 16.81 2.67
C ASP A 207 8.48 15.72 3.75
N ALA A 208 7.31 15.23 4.21
CA ALA A 208 7.25 14.13 5.17
C ALA A 208 7.82 12.81 4.64
N LEU A 209 7.59 12.49 3.36
CA LEU A 209 8.18 11.30 2.73
C LEU A 209 9.69 11.45 2.50
N GLU A 210 10.14 12.66 2.16
CA GLU A 210 11.56 12.96 1.98
C GLU A 210 12.38 12.87 3.27
N LEU A 211 11.77 13.14 4.46
CA LEU A 211 12.46 13.00 5.74
C LEU A 211 13.04 11.60 5.97
N GLY A 212 12.37 10.56 5.50
CA GLY A 212 12.85 9.17 5.61
C GLY A 212 14.04 8.84 4.71
N THR A 213 14.37 9.71 3.75
CA THR A 213 15.47 9.47 2.79
C THR A 213 16.56 10.50 2.86
N ARG A 214 16.28 11.74 3.30
CA ARG A 214 17.26 12.84 3.38
C ARG A 214 18.18 12.66 4.58
N PRO A 215 19.51 12.63 4.37
CA PRO A 215 20.47 12.47 5.45
C PRO A 215 20.61 13.77 6.28
N VAL A 216 20.82 13.63 7.59
CA VAL A 216 21.03 14.77 8.51
C VAL A 216 22.21 15.64 8.12
N GLY A 217 23.16 15.10 7.35
CA GLY A 217 24.29 15.84 6.82
C GLY A 217 23.93 17.03 5.94
N GLU A 218 22.72 17.07 5.35
CA GLU A 218 22.27 18.18 4.50
C GLU A 218 21.91 19.44 5.30
N ILE A 219 21.44 19.26 6.54
CA ILE A 219 20.97 20.37 7.39
C ILE A 219 21.88 20.67 8.58
N LEU A 220 22.97 19.91 8.75
CA LEU A 220 23.87 20.11 9.89
C LEU A 220 24.50 21.52 9.87
N VAL A 221 24.61 22.14 11.04
CA VAL A 221 25.42 23.34 11.25
C VAL A 221 26.83 22.87 11.52
N PRO A 222 27.81 23.22 10.65
CA PRO A 222 29.20 22.80 10.83
C PRO A 222 29.78 23.24 12.20
N ALA A 223 30.58 22.39 12.83
CA ALA A 223 31.12 22.64 14.16
C ALA A 223 31.86 23.98 14.26
N GLN A 224 32.50 24.43 13.18
CA GLN A 224 33.24 25.72 13.11
C GLN A 224 32.30 26.95 13.15
N LYS A 225 31.02 26.76 12.73
CA LYS A 225 30.03 27.85 12.75
C LYS A 225 29.22 27.84 14.05
N MET A 226 29.26 26.74 14.82
CA MET A 226 28.54 26.62 16.07
C MET A 226 29.23 27.40 17.19
N ARG A 227 28.46 28.18 17.94
CA ARG A 227 28.96 28.83 19.17
C ARG A 227 28.96 27.82 20.29
N THR A 228 30.16 27.35 20.66
CA THR A 228 30.39 26.44 21.79
C THR A 228 30.91 27.21 22.99
N VAL A 229 30.73 26.66 24.18
CA VAL A 229 31.25 27.20 25.44
C VAL A 229 32.17 26.20 26.15
N PRO A 230 33.20 26.65 26.87
CA PRO A 230 34.03 25.74 27.65
C PRO A 230 33.26 25.19 28.85
N HIS A 231 33.72 24.06 29.39
CA HIS A 231 33.09 23.43 30.59
C HIS A 231 33.27 24.28 31.86
N THR A 232 34.04 25.36 31.81
CA THR A 232 34.27 26.35 32.87
C THR A 232 33.34 27.56 32.77
N VAL A 233 32.44 27.60 31.78
CA VAL A 233 31.53 28.72 31.57
C VAL A 233 30.65 28.97 32.79
N THR A 234 30.51 30.25 33.15
CA THR A 234 29.62 30.71 34.23
C THR A 234 28.24 31.12 33.70
N PRO A 235 27.19 31.16 34.55
CA PRO A 235 25.89 31.67 34.16
C PRO A 235 25.93 33.08 33.58
N ALA A 236 26.72 34.00 34.13
CA ALA A 236 26.84 35.36 33.65
C ALA A 236 27.46 35.41 32.24
N GLU A 237 28.52 34.61 31.99
CA GLU A 237 29.13 34.52 30.66
C GLU A 237 28.18 33.91 29.62
N LEU A 238 27.42 32.88 30.01
CA LEU A 238 26.44 32.25 29.11
C LEU A 238 25.33 33.22 28.69
N GLU A 239 24.84 34.03 29.62
CA GLU A 239 23.80 35.04 29.30
C GLU A 239 24.33 36.12 28.36
N HIS A 240 25.56 36.61 28.61
CA HIS A 240 26.19 37.56 27.73
C HIS A 240 26.38 37.01 26.32
N LEU A 241 26.85 35.77 26.21
CA LEU A 241 27.04 35.11 24.94
C LEU A 241 25.70 34.90 24.22
N ALA A 242 24.65 34.54 24.95
CA ALA A 242 23.31 34.33 24.38
C ALA A 242 22.69 35.62 23.86
N ALA A 243 22.89 36.73 24.58
CA ALA A 243 22.43 38.06 24.17
C ALA A 243 23.11 38.52 22.86
N ASP A 244 24.42 38.26 22.74
CA ASP A 244 25.21 38.64 21.56
C ASP A 244 24.95 37.74 20.35
N ALA A 245 24.85 36.44 20.59
CA ALA A 245 24.75 35.44 19.51
C ALA A 245 23.36 35.14 19.02
N GLY A 246 22.30 35.45 19.83
CA GLY A 246 20.90 35.16 19.52
C GLY A 246 20.53 33.67 19.58
N TYR A 247 21.39 32.82 20.11
CA TYR A 247 21.17 31.38 20.26
C TYR A 247 20.64 31.04 21.66
N SER A 248 19.86 29.99 21.75
CA SER A 248 19.33 29.51 23.04
C SER A 248 20.06 28.31 23.62
N ARG A 249 20.81 27.56 22.79
CA ARG A 249 21.51 26.32 23.17
C ARG A 249 22.97 26.37 22.75
N PHE A 250 23.81 25.97 23.67
CA PHE A 250 25.29 26.06 23.51
C PHE A 250 25.92 24.72 23.83
N PRO A 251 26.54 24.03 22.86
CA PRO A 251 27.34 22.85 23.14
C PRO A 251 28.47 23.17 24.08
N VAL A 252 28.70 22.34 25.10
CA VAL A 252 29.76 22.48 26.07
C VAL A 252 30.91 21.57 25.68
N THR A 253 32.10 22.17 25.56
CA THR A 253 33.33 21.47 25.19
C THR A 253 34.26 21.31 26.39
N GLY A 254 34.82 20.11 26.52
CA GLY A 254 35.87 19.80 27.48
C GLY A 254 37.26 19.97 26.91
N PRO A 255 38.31 19.61 27.71
CA PRO A 255 39.67 19.56 27.24
C PRO A 255 39.81 18.72 25.96
N GLY A 256 40.56 19.24 24.97
CA GLY A 256 40.71 18.55 23.68
C GLY A 256 39.53 18.65 22.72
N GLY A 257 38.54 19.52 22.98
CA GLY A 257 37.43 19.77 22.07
C GLY A 257 36.30 18.69 22.13
N THR A 258 36.33 17.82 23.13
CA THR A 258 35.28 16.80 23.31
C THR A 258 33.98 17.44 23.74
N VAL A 259 32.84 17.05 23.09
CA VAL A 259 31.50 17.53 23.46
C VAL A 259 31.04 16.78 24.69
N LEU A 260 30.80 17.50 25.80
CA LEU A 260 30.36 16.97 27.09
C LEU A 260 28.86 16.95 27.27
N GLY A 261 28.16 17.87 26.63
CA GLY A 261 26.73 18.11 26.73
C GLY A 261 26.38 19.44 26.09
N TYR A 262 25.21 19.98 26.41
CA TYR A 262 24.84 21.35 26.06
C TYR A 262 24.18 22.05 27.25
N LEU A 263 24.19 23.37 27.25
CA LEU A 263 23.45 24.23 28.15
C LEU A 263 22.40 25.01 27.37
N HIS A 264 21.25 25.19 27.98
CA HIS A 264 20.21 26.08 27.46
C HIS A 264 20.25 27.39 28.24
N ILE A 265 20.00 28.55 27.58
CA ILE A 265 19.98 29.85 28.28
C ILE A 265 19.05 29.87 29.50
N LYS A 266 17.94 29.08 29.48
CA LYS A 266 17.03 28.96 30.63
C LYS A 266 17.68 28.31 31.87
N ASP A 267 18.79 27.62 31.72
CA ASP A 267 19.50 26.99 32.83
C ASP A 267 20.18 28.04 33.74
N THR A 268 20.29 29.30 33.27
CA THR A 268 20.77 30.41 34.09
C THR A 268 19.68 30.98 35.02
N LEU A 269 18.40 30.66 34.75
CA LEU A 269 17.28 31.23 35.49
C LEU A 269 17.22 30.69 36.92
N GLY A 270 17.08 31.60 37.88
CA GLY A 270 16.93 31.24 39.30
C GLY A 270 18.23 30.85 40.01
N LEU A 271 19.39 30.90 39.32
CA LEU A 271 20.67 30.69 39.98
C LEU A 271 21.07 31.93 40.78
N THR A 272 21.42 31.74 42.04
CA THR A 272 21.92 32.78 42.94
C THR A 272 23.41 33.05 42.75
N ASP A 273 24.18 31.99 42.50
CA ASP A 273 25.59 32.07 42.13
C ASP A 273 25.73 32.15 40.61
N ARG A 274 26.16 33.27 40.14
CA ARG A 274 26.32 33.57 38.70
C ARG A 274 27.75 33.54 38.22
N GLU A 275 28.70 33.50 39.16
CA GLU A 275 30.14 33.58 38.89
C GLU A 275 30.84 32.19 38.96
N SER A 276 30.20 31.20 39.53
CA SER A 276 30.74 29.84 39.52
C SER A 276 30.37 29.07 38.28
N PRO A 277 31.26 28.20 37.74
CA PRO A 277 30.96 27.35 36.59
C PRO A 277 29.76 26.42 36.83
N PHE A 278 29.05 26.10 35.77
CA PHE A 278 27.95 25.10 35.84
C PHE A 278 28.46 23.73 36.29
N PRO A 279 27.79 23.07 37.22
CA PRO A 279 28.09 21.68 37.59
C PRO A 279 27.82 20.75 36.40
N ARG A 280 28.57 19.65 36.32
CA ARG A 280 28.36 18.67 35.24
C ARG A 280 26.93 18.08 35.20
N THR A 281 26.22 18.07 36.31
CA THR A 281 24.83 17.62 36.42
C THR A 281 23.84 18.57 35.76
N ALA A 282 24.21 19.81 35.48
CA ALA A 282 23.39 20.77 34.75
C ALA A 282 23.47 20.58 33.23
N LEU A 283 24.41 19.79 32.74
CA LEU A 283 24.59 19.59 31.31
C LEU A 283 23.49 18.64 30.78
N HIS A 284 22.78 19.11 29.79
CA HIS A 284 21.84 18.28 29.02
C HIS A 284 22.62 17.33 28.10
N ARG A 285 22.06 16.17 27.83
CA ARG A 285 22.66 15.17 26.95
C ARG A 285 22.63 15.64 25.49
N VAL A 286 23.67 15.30 24.74
CA VAL A 286 23.73 15.47 23.28
C VAL A 286 23.62 14.09 22.65
N THR A 287 22.57 13.89 21.88
CA THR A 287 22.39 12.68 21.05
C THR A 287 23.48 12.61 20.00
N ARG A 288 23.95 11.43 19.64
CA ARG A 288 24.92 11.24 18.55
C ARG A 288 24.28 10.51 17.40
N VAL A 289 24.37 11.11 16.21
CA VAL A 289 23.87 10.51 14.96
C VAL A 289 24.97 10.54 13.90
N ARG A 290 24.91 9.65 12.94
CA ARG A 290 25.86 9.64 11.82
C ARG A 290 25.39 10.63 10.76
N ILE A 291 26.32 11.12 9.94
CA ILE A 291 26.06 12.08 8.86
C ILE A 291 25.05 11.54 7.83
N ASP A 292 25.02 10.23 7.63
CA ASP A 292 24.15 9.52 6.70
C ASP A 292 22.80 9.09 7.31
N THR A 293 22.56 9.36 8.61
CA THR A 293 21.30 9.04 9.29
C THR A 293 20.16 9.86 8.70
N PRO A 294 19.02 9.25 8.33
CA PRO A 294 17.83 9.96 7.88
C PRO A 294 17.28 10.95 8.92
N LEU A 295 16.60 11.99 8.44
CA LEU A 295 16.05 13.04 9.32
C LEU A 295 14.99 12.53 10.28
N ASP A 296 14.13 11.60 9.86
CA ASP A 296 13.11 10.96 10.69
C ASP A 296 13.72 10.09 11.81
N ASP A 297 14.76 9.30 11.47
CA ASP A 297 15.53 8.53 12.45
C ASP A 297 16.27 9.46 13.43
N THR A 298 16.80 10.58 12.93
CA THR A 298 17.43 11.63 13.75
C THR A 298 16.43 12.23 14.73
N LEU A 299 15.22 12.55 14.29
CA LEU A 299 14.14 13.04 15.15
C LEU A 299 13.72 12.00 16.19
N THR A 300 13.65 10.75 15.78
CA THR A 300 13.34 9.62 16.68
C THR A 300 14.40 9.45 17.75
N ALA A 301 15.67 9.51 17.40
CA ALA A 301 16.79 9.44 18.34
C ALA A 301 16.78 10.61 19.33
N LEU A 302 16.55 11.85 18.86
CA LEU A 302 16.43 13.04 19.71
C LEU A 302 15.31 12.89 20.74
N ARG A 303 14.13 12.39 20.32
CA ARG A 303 12.97 12.15 21.22
C ARG A 303 13.23 11.04 22.22
N ALA A 304 13.86 9.93 21.80
CA ALA A 304 14.13 8.80 22.65
C ALA A 304 15.09 9.14 23.80
N GLU A 305 16.03 10.08 23.56
CA GLU A 305 17.02 10.51 24.54
C GLU A 305 16.62 11.81 25.27
N ASP A 306 15.40 12.33 25.03
CA ASP A 306 14.92 13.61 25.57
C ASP A 306 15.92 14.75 25.34
N SER A 307 16.55 14.75 24.15
CA SER A 307 17.56 15.69 23.75
C SER A 307 17.03 16.62 22.65
N HIS A 308 17.36 17.90 22.74
CA HIS A 308 17.03 18.88 21.71
C HIS A 308 18.20 19.19 20.77
N LEU A 309 19.35 18.56 20.98
CA LEU A 309 20.57 18.79 20.21
C LEU A 309 21.24 17.46 19.89
N ALA A 310 21.56 17.23 18.62
CA ALA A 310 22.36 16.09 18.19
C ALA A 310 23.72 16.56 17.65
N ALA A 311 24.76 15.83 18.02
CA ALA A 311 26.07 15.92 17.40
C ALA A 311 26.13 14.96 16.21
N VAL A 312 26.36 15.49 15.03
CA VAL A 312 26.49 14.72 13.79
C VAL A 312 27.94 14.28 13.65
N THR A 313 28.14 12.97 13.52
CA THR A 313 29.45 12.34 13.48
C THR A 313 29.76 11.77 12.09
N GLY A 314 31.02 11.88 11.69
CA GLY A 314 31.57 11.19 10.52
C GLY A 314 31.86 9.70 10.80
N GLU A 315 32.36 9.00 9.79
CA GLU A 315 32.74 7.57 9.89
C GLU A 315 33.75 7.26 11.00
N THR A 316 34.66 8.20 11.27
CA THR A 316 35.68 8.07 12.33
C THR A 316 35.21 8.43 13.73
N GLY A 317 33.89 8.78 13.88
CA GLY A 317 33.32 9.23 15.16
C GLY A 317 33.66 10.68 15.53
N SER A 318 34.36 11.43 14.65
CA SER A 318 34.62 12.87 14.83
C SER A 318 33.32 13.67 14.65
N VAL A 319 33.11 14.67 15.50
CA VAL A 319 31.93 15.55 15.41
C VAL A 319 32.16 16.52 14.24
N LEU A 320 31.31 16.47 13.24
CA LEU A 320 31.32 17.31 12.05
C LEU A 320 30.51 18.59 12.25
N GLY A 321 29.43 18.49 13.03
CA GLY A 321 28.53 19.59 13.31
C GLY A 321 27.40 19.18 14.24
N PHE A 322 26.39 20.01 14.32
CA PHE A 322 25.26 19.81 15.18
C PHE A 322 23.96 20.07 14.42
N VAL A 323 22.86 19.46 14.89
CA VAL A 323 21.51 19.71 14.41
C VAL A 323 20.58 19.81 15.62
N THR A 324 19.63 20.71 15.58
CA THR A 324 18.59 20.80 16.62
C THR A 324 17.32 20.08 16.17
N MET A 325 16.47 19.70 17.15
CA MET A 325 15.14 19.18 16.86
C MET A 325 14.31 20.18 16.03
N GLU A 326 14.49 21.47 16.26
CA GLU A 326 13.82 22.55 15.54
C GLU A 326 14.24 22.60 14.06
N ASP A 327 15.53 22.41 13.76
CA ASP A 327 16.03 22.33 12.38
C ASP A 327 15.33 21.20 11.61
N VAL A 328 15.25 19.99 12.22
CA VAL A 328 14.57 18.84 11.61
C VAL A 328 13.08 19.10 11.42
N LEU A 329 12.41 19.72 12.40
CA LEU A 329 10.98 20.03 12.31
C LEU A 329 10.71 21.14 11.30
N THR A 330 11.63 22.08 11.09
CA THR A 330 11.49 23.13 10.08
C THR A 330 11.50 22.56 8.66
N GLU A 331 12.26 21.50 8.42
CA GLU A 331 12.21 20.77 7.14
C GLU A 331 10.87 20.09 6.88
N LEU A 332 10.13 19.73 7.93
CA LEU A 332 8.80 19.12 7.83
C LEU A 332 7.67 20.14 7.63
N VAL A 333 7.76 21.27 8.30
CA VAL A 333 6.64 22.26 8.38
C VAL A 333 6.86 23.44 7.44
N GLY A 334 8.07 23.56 6.89
CA GLY A 334 8.52 24.77 6.20
C GLY A 334 8.88 25.91 7.18
N PRO A 335 9.47 27.01 6.69
CA PRO A 335 9.86 28.12 7.54
C PRO A 335 8.63 28.71 8.25
N THR A 336 8.62 28.61 9.57
CA THR A 336 7.61 29.29 10.39
C THR A 336 7.84 30.79 10.26
N THR A 337 6.95 31.47 9.54
CA THR A 337 6.94 32.93 9.53
C THR A 337 6.75 33.40 10.97
N PRO A 338 7.64 34.21 11.54
CA PRO A 338 7.41 34.73 12.88
C PRO A 338 6.10 35.51 12.85
N VAL A 339 5.16 35.11 13.71
CA VAL A 339 3.96 35.91 13.99
C VAL A 339 4.46 37.22 14.59
N ALA A 340 4.26 38.31 13.84
CA ALA A 340 4.64 39.67 14.22
C ALA A 340 3.85 40.15 15.44
#